data_f5792e1a13e144788416723421a96a83
#
_entry.id   f5792e1a13e144788416723421a96a83
#
_cell.length_a   1.000
_cell.length_b   1.000
_cell.length_c   1.000
_cell.angle_alpha   90.00
_cell.angle_beta   90.00
_cell.angle_gamma   90.00
#
_symmetry.space_group_name_H-M   'P 1'
#
loop_
_entity.id
_entity.type
_entity.pdbx_description
1 polymer ?
#
loop_
_entity_poly.entity_id
_entity_poly.type
_entity_poly.pdbx_seq_one_letter_code
_entity_poly.pdbx_strand_id
1 'polypeptide(L)'
;MAEINGKTIETERDFTFSEAEYNQLMEEQRKERMKALRRHKLPEKLSLQDALLALTKQELEDIQYNLNLPMGNLNRTKKADMVAAIEPEVVNFVGRWFVSAFQEQKDIFDYACQHKGLLKDLQQEDYRLDYLRGVGVLYCGLQDGEMLWYMPEEIQAEYEKINNAAYADAVNLNTEVMRLAAGMVYYYGIIDYDQLYQKVCDQIDGELDFADFMGIIFNGGCWYPQVVTTEKDLMHESVMNPEALQTAQRQRGMVNYADFPYDKLFDAGQESYIESTEAYRALAQYFMKQKQLDVLQAAEAVNSINMILQNGYGMKEIMGFLK
;
A
#
# COMPACT_ATOMS: atom_id res chain seq x y z
N MET A 1 -13.74 15.54 -28.14
CA MET A 1 -13.48 17.00 -28.25
C MET A 1 -14.67 17.74 -27.67
N ALA A 2 -14.49 18.42 -26.60
CA ALA A 2 -15.53 19.27 -26.00
C ALA A 2 -15.13 20.75 -26.24
N GLU A 3 -16.06 21.54 -26.79
CA GLU A 3 -15.87 22.98 -26.93
C GLU A 3 -16.51 23.71 -25.75
N ILE A 4 -15.70 24.48 -25.02
CA ILE A 4 -16.19 25.39 -23.99
C ILE A 4 -15.64 26.79 -24.34
N ASN A 5 -16.54 27.75 -24.58
CA ASN A 5 -16.24 29.16 -24.89
C ASN A 5 -15.33 29.35 -26.12
N GLY A 6 -15.52 28.57 -27.20
CA GLY A 6 -14.80 28.77 -28.46
C GLY A 6 -13.30 28.42 -28.40
N LYS A 7 -12.86 27.71 -27.38
CA LYS A 7 -11.53 27.11 -27.32
C LYS A 7 -11.65 25.59 -27.32
N THR A 8 -11.06 24.97 -28.31
CA THR A 8 -10.86 23.51 -28.34
C THR A 8 -9.94 23.16 -27.19
N ILE A 9 -10.46 22.42 -26.18
CA ILE A 9 -9.62 21.82 -25.16
C ILE A 9 -9.12 20.51 -25.77
N GLU A 10 -7.84 20.42 -26.06
CA GLU A 10 -7.16 19.15 -26.33
C GLU A 10 -7.20 18.29 -25.03
N THR A 11 -8.28 17.52 -24.89
CA THR A 11 -8.36 16.44 -23.93
C THR A 11 -7.76 15.21 -24.60
N GLU A 12 -6.51 14.99 -24.38
CA GLU A 12 -5.75 13.74 -24.50
C GLU A 12 -4.28 14.12 -24.74
N ARG A 13 -3.60 14.51 -23.68
CA ARG A 13 -2.18 14.23 -23.66
C ARG A 13 -2.07 12.76 -23.29
N ASP A 14 -1.86 11.91 -24.26
CA ASP A 14 -1.31 10.58 -24.06
C ASP A 14 0.04 10.75 -23.35
N PHE A 15 0.05 10.61 -22.02
CA PHE A 15 1.27 10.48 -21.26
C PHE A 15 1.76 9.03 -21.40
N THR A 16 2.16 8.66 -22.59
CA THR A 16 2.92 7.42 -22.83
C THR A 16 4.38 7.70 -22.51
N PHE A 17 4.77 7.39 -21.28
CA PHE A 17 6.20 7.31 -20.95
C PHE A 17 6.80 6.08 -21.64
N SER A 18 7.94 6.21 -22.26
CA SER A 18 8.75 5.06 -22.59
C SER A 18 9.23 4.39 -21.29
N GLU A 19 9.53 3.10 -21.33
CA GLU A 19 10.08 2.38 -20.18
C GLU A 19 11.32 3.08 -19.59
N ALA A 20 12.18 3.64 -20.45
CA ALA A 20 13.36 4.39 -20.04
C ALA A 20 13.00 5.69 -19.29
N GLU A 21 12.00 6.44 -19.76
CA GLU A 21 11.51 7.66 -19.10
C GLU A 21 10.83 7.34 -17.76
N TYR A 22 10.04 6.26 -17.69
CA TYR A 22 9.44 5.79 -16.45
C TYR A 22 10.52 5.40 -15.43
N ASN A 23 11.49 4.59 -15.81
CA ASN A 23 12.59 4.17 -14.93
C ASN A 23 13.44 5.36 -14.46
N GLN A 24 13.67 6.35 -15.32
CA GLN A 24 14.36 7.58 -14.94
C GLN A 24 13.54 8.36 -13.91
N LEU A 25 12.23 8.53 -14.11
CA LEU A 25 11.34 9.23 -13.18
C LEU A 25 11.32 8.55 -11.81
N MET A 26 11.21 7.22 -11.77
CA MET A 26 11.22 6.45 -10.53
C MET A 26 12.56 6.59 -9.79
N GLU A 27 13.68 6.56 -10.50
CA GLU A 27 15.00 6.76 -9.89
C GLU A 27 15.21 8.19 -9.38
N GLU A 28 14.68 9.20 -10.05
CA GLU A 28 14.70 10.60 -9.57
C GLU A 28 13.84 10.76 -8.32
N GLN A 29 12.64 10.19 -8.29
CA GLN A 29 11.77 10.18 -7.11
C GLN A 29 12.44 9.49 -5.91
N ARG A 30 13.05 8.33 -6.16
CA ARG A 30 13.82 7.60 -5.13
C ARG A 30 14.96 8.45 -4.55
N LYS A 31 15.72 9.12 -5.40
CA LYS A 31 16.82 10.01 -4.96
C LYS A 31 16.32 11.18 -4.13
N GLU A 32 15.25 11.84 -4.57
CA GLU A 32 14.66 12.96 -3.82
C GLU A 32 14.08 12.50 -2.47
N ARG A 33 13.41 11.34 -2.42
CA ARG A 33 12.95 10.70 -1.17
C ARG A 33 14.12 10.46 -0.22
N MET A 34 15.16 9.77 -0.66
CA MET A 34 16.33 9.48 0.16
C MET A 34 17.04 10.75 0.65
N LYS A 35 17.10 11.78 -0.18
CA LYS A 35 17.64 13.08 0.19
C LYS A 35 16.77 13.78 1.25
N ALA A 36 15.45 13.67 1.19
CA ALA A 36 14.54 14.19 2.20
C ALA A 36 14.72 13.49 3.53
N LEU A 37 14.73 12.16 3.56
CA LEU A 37 14.94 11.36 4.78
C LEU A 37 16.28 11.63 5.45
N ARG A 38 17.36 11.82 4.69
CA ARG A 38 18.72 12.11 5.19
C ARG A 38 18.91 13.52 5.75
N ARG A 39 17.89 14.38 5.75
CA ARG A 39 17.98 15.73 6.38
C ARG A 39 17.93 15.70 7.89
N HIS A 40 17.34 14.65 8.44
CA HIS A 40 17.11 14.54 9.88
C HIS A 40 18.30 13.87 10.55
N LYS A 41 18.68 14.37 11.73
CA LYS A 41 19.61 13.70 12.62
C LYS A 41 18.84 12.81 13.57
N LEU A 42 19.42 11.66 13.91
CA LEU A 42 18.87 10.84 14.98
C LEU A 42 18.93 11.64 16.28
N PRO A 43 17.80 11.82 16.99
CA PRO A 43 17.80 12.54 18.26
C PRO A 43 18.54 11.73 19.34
N GLU A 44 19.13 12.43 20.33
CA GLU A 44 19.80 11.76 21.47
C GLU A 44 18.82 10.95 22.30
N LYS A 45 17.58 11.45 22.45
CA LYS A 45 16.47 10.74 23.06
C LYS A 45 15.47 10.38 21.96
N LEU A 46 15.03 9.14 21.96
CA LEU A 46 14.02 8.69 21.02
C LEU A 46 12.61 9.05 21.53
N SER A 47 12.41 10.30 21.97
CA SER A 47 11.10 10.81 22.36
C SER A 47 10.28 11.25 21.15
N LEU A 48 8.96 11.16 21.25
CA LEU A 48 8.06 11.64 20.19
C LEU A 48 8.21 13.15 19.98
N GLN A 49 8.38 13.91 21.05
CA GLN A 49 8.61 15.36 20.98
C GLN A 49 9.86 15.70 20.15
N ASP A 50 10.99 15.04 20.42
CA ASP A 50 12.23 15.27 19.68
C ASP A 50 12.11 14.81 18.22
N ALA A 51 11.41 13.69 17.98
CA ALA A 51 11.10 13.20 16.64
C ALA A 51 10.29 14.23 15.83
N LEU A 52 9.21 14.75 16.39
CA LEU A 52 8.38 15.78 15.75
C LEU A 52 9.14 17.11 15.57
N LEU A 53 9.97 17.50 16.55
CA LEU A 53 10.83 18.69 16.44
C LEU A 53 11.91 18.54 15.35
N ALA A 54 12.33 17.35 15.01
CA ALA A 54 13.25 17.12 13.90
C ALA A 54 12.59 17.34 12.53
N LEU A 55 11.30 17.09 12.36
CA LEU A 55 10.56 17.22 11.10
C LEU A 55 10.50 18.67 10.61
N THR A 56 10.30 18.88 9.34
CA THR A 56 9.94 20.19 8.76
C THR A 56 8.47 20.55 9.09
N LYS A 57 8.10 21.82 8.92
CA LYS A 57 6.68 22.22 9.08
C LYS A 57 5.76 21.50 8.09
N GLN A 58 6.24 21.25 6.87
CA GLN A 58 5.48 20.52 5.87
C GLN A 58 5.22 19.09 6.32
N GLU A 59 6.23 18.38 6.79
CA GLU A 59 6.07 17.01 7.31
C GLU A 59 5.14 16.94 8.54
N LEU A 60 5.14 17.96 9.39
CA LEU A 60 4.17 18.06 10.49
C LEU A 60 2.73 18.28 9.97
N GLU A 61 2.59 19.05 8.89
CA GLU A 61 1.29 19.25 8.22
C GLU A 61 0.79 17.97 7.58
N ASP A 62 1.68 17.21 6.95
CA ASP A 62 1.35 15.91 6.37
C ASP A 62 0.84 14.94 7.46
N ILE A 63 1.47 14.90 8.63
CA ILE A 63 0.98 14.13 9.78
C ILE A 63 -0.40 14.64 10.22
N GLN A 64 -0.61 15.94 10.37
CA GLN A 64 -1.92 16.50 10.74
C GLN A 64 -3.00 16.09 9.73
N TYR A 65 -2.70 16.15 8.45
CA TYR A 65 -3.61 15.74 7.38
C TYR A 65 -3.96 14.24 7.49
N ASN A 66 -2.95 13.38 7.61
CA ASN A 66 -3.14 11.93 7.71
C ASN A 66 -3.94 11.53 8.96
N LEU A 67 -3.78 12.26 10.07
CA LEU A 67 -4.52 12.04 11.31
C LEU A 67 -5.88 12.76 11.34
N ASN A 68 -6.25 13.44 10.26
CA ASN A 68 -7.46 14.26 10.16
C ASN A 68 -7.59 15.30 11.30
N LEU A 69 -6.45 15.91 11.68
CA LEU A 69 -6.43 16.95 12.70
C LEU A 69 -6.77 18.33 12.10
N PRO A 70 -7.27 19.26 12.93
CA PRO A 70 -7.54 20.62 12.46
C PRO A 70 -6.28 21.29 11.89
N MET A 71 -6.36 21.74 10.64
CA MET A 71 -5.25 22.42 9.97
C MET A 71 -5.20 23.89 10.41
N GLY A 72 -4.05 24.28 10.97
CA GLY A 72 -3.77 25.66 11.35
C GLY A 72 -3.21 26.50 10.19
N ASN A 73 -3.01 27.81 10.41
CA ASN A 73 -2.29 28.66 9.47
C ASN A 73 -0.78 28.48 9.66
N LEU A 74 -0.16 27.58 8.87
CA LEU A 74 1.26 27.22 8.95
C LEU A 74 2.24 28.41 8.95
N ASN A 75 1.95 29.42 8.15
CA ASN A 75 2.84 30.59 8.02
C ASN A 75 2.89 31.42 9.30
N ARG A 76 1.87 31.31 10.17
CA ARG A 76 1.74 32.09 11.40
C ARG A 76 2.03 31.29 12.67
N THR A 77 1.92 29.93 12.61
CA THR A 77 2.13 29.05 13.76
C THR A 77 3.62 28.74 13.93
N LYS A 78 4.16 28.86 15.13
CA LYS A 78 5.53 28.44 15.41
C LYS A 78 5.59 26.90 15.39
N LYS A 79 6.74 26.35 14.97
CA LYS A 79 6.94 24.90 14.91
C LYS A 79 6.72 24.22 16.26
N ALA A 80 7.24 24.81 17.34
CA ALA A 80 7.06 24.27 18.70
C ALA A 80 5.57 24.20 19.12
N ASP A 81 4.77 25.20 18.71
CA ASP A 81 3.34 25.22 19.01
C ASP A 81 2.58 24.15 18.19
N MET A 82 3.04 23.88 16.95
CA MET A 82 2.53 22.77 16.14
C MET A 82 2.83 21.42 16.79
N VAL A 83 4.08 21.19 17.18
CA VAL A 83 4.51 19.97 17.85
C VAL A 83 3.72 19.73 19.13
N ALA A 84 3.57 20.74 19.99
CA ALA A 84 2.80 20.64 21.23
C ALA A 84 1.31 20.29 21.00
N ALA A 85 0.74 20.69 19.85
CA ALA A 85 -0.62 20.35 19.48
C ALA A 85 -0.74 18.94 18.87
N ILE A 86 0.27 18.51 18.10
CA ILE A 86 0.25 17.24 17.37
C ILE A 86 0.63 16.06 18.27
N GLU A 87 1.60 16.22 19.16
CA GLU A 87 2.15 15.14 19.97
C GLU A 87 1.10 14.29 20.71
N PRO A 88 0.17 14.87 21.51
CA PRO A 88 -0.86 14.08 22.19
C PRO A 88 -1.82 13.40 21.23
N GLU A 89 -2.09 14.02 20.08
CA GLU A 89 -3.01 13.46 19.07
C GLU A 89 -2.38 12.28 18.32
N VAL A 90 -1.06 12.33 18.05
CA VAL A 90 -0.33 11.18 17.50
C VAL A 90 -0.44 9.99 18.45
N VAL A 91 -0.18 10.18 19.74
CA VAL A 91 -0.27 9.10 20.74
C VAL A 91 -1.68 8.50 20.78
N ASN A 92 -2.71 9.36 20.82
CA ASN A 92 -4.11 8.92 20.83
C ASN A 92 -4.51 8.18 19.55
N PHE A 93 -4.05 8.65 18.40
CA PHE A 93 -4.34 8.04 17.12
C PHE A 93 -3.67 6.67 17.01
N VAL A 94 -2.37 6.61 17.27
CA VAL A 94 -1.55 5.41 17.12
C VAL A 94 -2.05 4.29 18.03
N GLY A 95 -2.44 4.59 19.27
CA GLY A 95 -3.01 3.60 20.19
C GLY A 95 -4.26 2.92 19.63
N ARG A 96 -5.08 3.63 18.85
CA ARG A 96 -6.26 3.07 18.17
C ARG A 96 -5.89 2.40 16.84
N TRP A 97 -4.95 2.97 16.11
CA TRP A 97 -4.53 2.49 14.81
C TRP A 97 -3.87 1.10 14.88
N PHE A 98 -3.13 0.80 15.93
CA PHE A 98 -2.51 -0.51 16.13
C PHE A 98 -3.51 -1.68 16.04
N VAL A 99 -4.78 -1.46 16.36
CA VAL A 99 -5.81 -2.52 16.31
C VAL A 99 -6.02 -3.05 14.89
N SER A 100 -5.76 -2.23 13.86
CA SER A 100 -5.85 -2.63 12.45
C SER A 100 -4.52 -3.11 11.84
N ALA A 101 -3.49 -3.33 12.65
CA ALA A 101 -2.17 -3.75 12.17
C ALA A 101 -2.19 -5.19 11.62
N PHE A 102 -1.24 -5.46 10.72
CA PHE A 102 -0.96 -6.76 10.12
C PHE A 102 0.26 -7.41 10.77
N GLN A 103 0.48 -8.69 10.50
CA GLN A 103 1.59 -9.44 11.10
C GLN A 103 2.94 -8.81 10.76
N GLU A 104 3.16 -8.36 9.53
CA GLU A 104 4.41 -7.73 9.11
C GLU A 104 4.67 -6.41 9.85
N GLN A 105 3.61 -5.64 10.13
CA GLN A 105 3.70 -4.42 10.93
C GLN A 105 4.00 -4.75 12.39
N LYS A 106 3.31 -5.75 12.95
CA LYS A 106 3.55 -6.23 14.31
C LYS A 106 4.99 -6.70 14.51
N ASP A 107 5.56 -7.41 13.55
CA ASP A 107 6.95 -7.88 13.60
C ASP A 107 7.94 -6.70 13.67
N ILE A 108 7.67 -5.61 12.96
CA ILE A 108 8.45 -4.37 13.03
C ILE A 108 8.34 -3.74 14.43
N PHE A 109 7.14 -3.70 15.00
CA PHE A 109 6.92 -3.09 16.33
C PHE A 109 7.54 -3.94 17.44
N ASP A 110 7.40 -5.25 17.37
CA ASP A 110 8.05 -6.19 18.32
C ASP A 110 9.57 -6.04 18.28
N TYR A 111 10.14 -5.96 17.07
CA TYR A 111 11.57 -5.73 16.91
C TYR A 111 12.00 -4.38 17.50
N ALA A 112 11.24 -3.30 17.25
CA ALA A 112 11.54 -1.99 17.82
C ALA A 112 11.56 -2.03 19.35
N CYS A 113 10.53 -2.59 19.99
CA CYS A 113 10.45 -2.69 21.45
C CYS A 113 11.61 -3.53 22.04
N GLN A 114 11.98 -4.64 21.39
CA GLN A 114 13.12 -5.46 21.83
C GLN A 114 14.48 -4.74 21.71
N HIS A 115 14.59 -3.76 20.80
CA HIS A 115 15.83 -3.03 20.51
C HIS A 115 15.80 -1.56 20.96
N LYS A 116 15.00 -1.23 22.00
CA LYS A 116 14.89 0.13 22.56
C LYS A 116 14.51 1.18 21.54
N GLY A 117 13.60 0.82 20.67
CA GLY A 117 13.07 1.68 19.63
C GLY A 117 13.89 1.71 18.33
N LEU A 118 15.13 1.22 18.31
CA LEU A 118 15.97 1.27 17.11
C LEU A 118 15.70 0.12 16.17
N LEU A 119 15.54 0.45 14.90
CA LEU A 119 15.29 -0.48 13.79
C LEU A 119 16.54 -0.49 12.89
N LYS A 120 17.30 -1.56 12.99
CA LYS A 120 18.45 -1.85 12.12
C LYS A 120 18.02 -2.84 11.04
N ASP A 121 18.71 -2.85 9.94
CA ASP A 121 18.55 -3.81 8.84
C ASP A 121 17.19 -3.73 8.10
N LEU A 122 16.41 -2.65 8.28
CA LEU A 122 15.25 -2.39 7.42
C LEU A 122 15.71 -1.98 6.01
N GLN A 123 14.96 -2.44 5.01
CA GLN A 123 15.15 -1.97 3.64
C GLN A 123 14.73 -0.50 3.57
N GLN A 124 15.72 0.41 3.62
CA GLN A 124 15.50 1.86 3.70
C GLN A 124 14.70 2.43 2.54
N GLU A 125 14.58 1.68 1.45
CA GLU A 125 13.87 2.04 0.23
C GLU A 125 12.41 1.62 0.23
N ASP A 126 11.98 0.84 1.24
CA ASP A 126 10.61 0.39 1.36
C ASP A 126 9.67 1.59 1.65
N TYR A 127 8.76 1.87 0.73
CA TYR A 127 7.76 2.94 0.85
C TYR A 127 6.80 2.73 2.03
N ARG A 128 6.64 1.50 2.52
CA ARG A 128 5.82 1.16 3.69
C ARG A 128 6.32 1.83 4.96
N LEU A 129 7.63 2.11 5.03
CA LEU A 129 8.20 2.89 6.13
C LEU A 129 7.75 4.35 6.10
N ASP A 130 7.54 4.91 4.91
CA ASP A 130 6.98 6.27 4.77
C ASP A 130 5.53 6.33 5.24
N TYR A 131 4.75 5.28 4.98
CA TYR A 131 3.40 5.16 5.53
C TYR A 131 3.42 5.16 7.06
N LEU A 132 4.25 4.31 7.70
CA LEU A 132 4.38 4.27 9.15
C LEU A 132 4.88 5.61 9.72
N ARG A 133 5.72 6.33 8.98
CA ARG A 133 6.15 7.68 9.33
C ARG A 133 5.01 8.69 9.19
N GLY A 134 4.24 8.60 8.12
CA GLY A 134 3.09 9.48 7.84
C GLY A 134 1.97 9.38 8.88
N VAL A 135 1.82 8.23 9.54
CA VAL A 135 0.86 8.02 10.64
C VAL A 135 1.51 8.23 12.02
N GLY A 136 2.79 8.60 12.08
CA GLY A 136 3.46 8.96 13.33
C GLY A 136 3.99 7.78 14.15
N VAL A 137 4.06 6.56 13.58
CA VAL A 137 4.56 5.36 14.28
C VAL A 137 6.08 5.28 14.24
N LEU A 138 6.68 5.51 13.07
CA LEU A 138 8.13 5.45 12.87
C LEU A 138 8.70 6.78 12.42
N TYR A 139 9.96 6.98 12.75
CA TYR A 139 10.74 8.13 12.32
C TYR A 139 12.12 7.66 11.86
N CYS A 140 12.87 8.54 11.17
CA CYS A 140 14.23 8.22 10.75
C CYS A 140 15.18 9.37 11.02
N GLY A 141 16.48 9.05 11.14
CA GLY A 141 17.53 10.03 11.31
C GLY A 141 18.91 9.45 11.02
N LEU A 142 19.86 10.34 10.76
CA LEU A 142 21.27 10.00 10.54
C LEU A 142 22.03 9.92 11.86
N GLN A 143 22.75 8.82 12.06
CA GLN A 143 23.78 8.65 13.07
C GLN A 143 25.05 8.13 12.40
N ASP A 144 26.15 8.84 12.57
CA ASP A 144 27.48 8.49 12.01
C ASP A 144 27.47 8.23 10.49
N GLY A 145 26.56 8.90 9.76
CA GLY A 145 26.40 8.77 8.31
C GLY A 145 25.47 7.65 7.87
N GLU A 146 25.03 6.80 8.78
CA GLU A 146 24.03 5.75 8.53
C GLU A 146 22.62 6.27 8.85
N MET A 147 21.65 5.89 8.02
CA MET A 147 20.24 6.19 8.26
C MET A 147 19.62 5.07 9.10
N LEU A 148 19.07 5.44 10.23
CA LEU A 148 18.37 4.54 11.14
C LEU A 148 16.91 4.93 11.25
N TRP A 149 16.05 3.92 11.30
CA TRP A 149 14.64 4.09 11.65
C TRP A 149 14.47 3.85 13.15
N TYR A 150 13.47 4.50 13.74
CA TYR A 150 13.18 4.32 15.15
C TYR A 150 11.71 4.56 15.47
N MET A 151 11.26 3.91 16.52
CA MET A 151 9.94 4.05 17.13
C MET A 151 10.10 4.84 18.43
N PRO A 152 9.47 6.01 18.60
CA PRO A 152 9.58 6.82 19.83
C PRO A 152 9.13 6.07 21.08
N GLU A 153 9.68 6.43 22.24
CA GLU A 153 9.39 5.77 23.53
C GLU A 153 7.90 5.81 23.87
N GLU A 154 7.22 6.94 23.59
CA GLU A 154 5.79 7.08 23.86
C GLU A 154 4.94 6.15 22.96
N ILE A 155 5.38 5.94 21.73
CA ILE A 155 4.70 5.03 20.79
C ILE A 155 4.96 3.57 21.18
N GLN A 156 6.18 3.22 21.60
CA GLN A 156 6.46 1.90 22.18
C GLN A 156 5.57 1.63 23.40
N ALA A 157 5.42 2.61 24.28
CA ALA A 157 4.58 2.47 25.47
C ALA A 157 3.10 2.26 25.14
N GLU A 158 2.55 2.87 24.07
CA GLU A 158 1.19 2.60 23.60
C GLU A 158 1.08 1.18 23.03
N TYR A 159 2.06 0.75 22.24
CA TYR A 159 2.08 -0.61 21.69
C TYR A 159 2.15 -1.67 22.81
N GLU A 160 3.02 -1.51 23.79
CA GLU A 160 3.19 -2.44 24.90
C GLU A 160 1.90 -2.64 25.73
N LYS A 161 1.03 -1.61 25.81
CA LYS A 161 -0.27 -1.71 26.53
C LYS A 161 -1.20 -2.75 25.91
N ILE A 162 -1.13 -2.90 24.60
CA ILE A 162 -2.03 -3.79 23.84
C ILE A 162 -1.36 -5.09 23.41
N ASN A 163 -0.03 -5.17 23.40
CA ASN A 163 0.71 -6.33 22.89
C ASN A 163 0.56 -7.55 23.83
N ASN A 164 -0.51 -8.29 23.63
CA ASN A 164 -0.89 -9.50 24.37
C ASN A 164 -1.46 -10.56 23.42
N ALA A 165 -1.87 -11.70 23.94
CA ALA A 165 -2.41 -12.80 23.13
C ALA A 165 -3.66 -12.40 22.33
N ALA A 166 -4.59 -11.63 22.91
CA ALA A 166 -5.80 -11.17 22.21
C ALA A 166 -5.47 -10.23 21.05
N TYR A 167 -4.44 -9.39 21.22
CA TYR A 167 -3.94 -8.57 20.13
C TYR A 167 -3.29 -9.39 19.01
N ALA A 168 -2.53 -10.42 19.37
CA ALA A 168 -1.94 -11.32 18.37
C ALA A 168 -3.04 -12.03 17.55
N ASP A 169 -4.12 -12.45 18.18
CA ASP A 169 -5.28 -13.07 17.51
C ASP A 169 -5.96 -12.06 16.55
N ALA A 170 -6.13 -10.79 16.98
CA ALA A 170 -6.69 -9.73 16.14
C ALA A 170 -5.79 -9.43 14.92
N VAL A 171 -4.47 -9.36 15.10
CA VAL A 171 -3.50 -9.17 14.00
C VAL A 171 -3.54 -10.32 13.00
N ASN A 172 -3.68 -11.57 13.49
CA ASN A 172 -3.84 -12.72 12.61
C ASN A 172 -5.12 -12.61 11.77
N LEU A 173 -6.25 -12.26 12.39
CA LEU A 173 -7.51 -12.03 11.69
C LEU A 173 -7.38 -10.89 10.66
N ASN A 174 -6.78 -9.77 11.03
CA ASN A 174 -6.57 -8.64 10.11
C ASN A 174 -5.76 -9.06 8.88
N THR A 175 -4.69 -9.83 9.11
CA THR A 175 -3.82 -10.35 8.04
C THR A 175 -4.59 -11.30 7.14
N GLU A 176 -5.41 -12.18 7.71
CA GLU A 176 -6.26 -13.12 6.98
C GLU A 176 -7.29 -12.38 6.11
N VAL A 177 -8.02 -11.43 6.70
CA VAL A 177 -9.02 -10.58 6.02
C VAL A 177 -8.39 -9.86 4.84
N MET A 178 -7.26 -9.21 5.05
CA MET A 178 -6.58 -8.46 3.99
C MET A 178 -6.05 -9.37 2.88
N ARG A 179 -5.51 -10.54 3.23
CA ARG A 179 -5.05 -11.55 2.28
C ARG A 179 -6.19 -12.08 1.41
N LEU A 180 -7.33 -12.39 2.01
CA LEU A 180 -8.54 -12.82 1.28
C LEU A 180 -9.04 -11.69 0.36
N ALA A 181 -9.12 -10.45 0.87
CA ALA A 181 -9.55 -9.30 0.07
C ALA A 181 -8.63 -9.05 -1.13
N ALA A 182 -7.31 -9.10 -0.94
CA ALA A 182 -6.33 -8.96 -2.02
C ALA A 182 -6.46 -10.10 -3.05
N GLY A 183 -6.65 -11.34 -2.61
CA GLY A 183 -6.90 -12.47 -3.49
C GLY A 183 -8.21 -12.36 -4.28
N MET A 184 -9.25 -11.81 -3.66
CA MET A 184 -10.52 -11.54 -4.34
C MET A 184 -10.35 -10.52 -5.46
N VAL A 185 -9.67 -9.38 -5.21
CA VAL A 185 -9.44 -8.40 -6.27
C VAL A 185 -8.46 -8.88 -7.33
N TYR A 186 -7.56 -9.81 -7.02
CA TYR A 186 -6.72 -10.48 -8.03
C TYR A 186 -7.59 -11.19 -9.11
N TYR A 187 -8.68 -11.85 -8.68
CA TYR A 187 -9.58 -12.55 -9.61
C TYR A 187 -10.71 -11.70 -10.16
N TYR A 188 -11.23 -10.75 -9.37
CA TYR A 188 -12.40 -9.94 -9.76
C TYR A 188 -11.99 -8.62 -10.43
N GLY A 189 -10.77 -8.18 -10.23
CA GLY A 189 -10.24 -6.90 -10.67
C GLY A 189 -10.72 -5.75 -9.80
N ILE A 190 -12.02 -5.55 -9.64
CA ILE A 190 -12.65 -4.52 -8.81
C ILE A 190 -13.92 -5.05 -8.16
N ILE A 191 -14.17 -4.68 -6.92
CA ILE A 191 -15.36 -5.07 -6.15
C ILE A 191 -15.70 -3.96 -5.14
N ASP A 192 -17.01 -3.65 -4.98
CA ASP A 192 -17.45 -2.71 -3.95
C ASP A 192 -17.29 -3.27 -2.53
N TYR A 193 -17.15 -2.36 -1.55
CA TYR A 193 -16.84 -2.75 -0.17
C TYR A 193 -17.94 -3.61 0.48
N ASP A 194 -19.22 -3.38 0.16
CA ASP A 194 -20.31 -4.15 0.76
C ASP A 194 -20.26 -5.61 0.31
N GLN A 195 -20.07 -5.84 -0.99
CA GLN A 195 -19.95 -7.19 -1.55
C GLN A 195 -18.65 -7.88 -1.09
N LEU A 196 -17.54 -7.12 -1.04
CA LEU A 196 -16.26 -7.63 -0.55
C LEU A 196 -16.39 -8.09 0.91
N TYR A 197 -17.00 -7.27 1.76
CA TYR A 197 -17.25 -7.61 3.17
C TYR A 197 -18.04 -8.90 3.31
N GLN A 198 -19.16 -9.06 2.58
CA GLN A 198 -19.96 -10.27 2.62
C GLN A 198 -19.12 -11.50 2.23
N LYS A 199 -18.37 -11.39 1.13
CA LYS A 199 -17.53 -12.50 0.64
C LYS A 199 -16.38 -12.85 1.59
N VAL A 200 -15.79 -11.87 2.26
CA VAL A 200 -14.75 -12.12 3.27
C VAL A 200 -15.37 -12.80 4.49
N CYS A 201 -16.52 -12.31 4.99
CA CYS A 201 -17.23 -12.94 6.11
C CYS A 201 -17.67 -14.39 5.81
N ASP A 202 -17.95 -14.72 4.55
CA ASP A 202 -18.26 -16.10 4.14
C ASP A 202 -17.04 -17.05 4.19
N GLN A 203 -15.83 -16.51 4.28
CA GLN A 203 -14.57 -17.27 4.25
C GLN A 203 -13.90 -17.40 5.61
N ILE A 204 -14.12 -16.46 6.53
CA ILE A 204 -13.46 -16.44 7.84
C ILE A 204 -14.29 -17.14 8.91
N ASP A 205 -13.62 -17.69 9.92
CA ASP A 205 -14.26 -18.18 11.12
C ASP A 205 -14.39 -17.05 12.14
N GLY A 206 -15.61 -16.64 12.50
CA GLY A 206 -15.88 -15.62 13.51
C GLY A 206 -16.71 -14.45 13.01
N GLU A 207 -16.89 -13.47 13.90
CA GLU A 207 -17.62 -12.24 13.61
C GLU A 207 -16.62 -11.10 13.32
N LEU A 208 -16.87 -10.36 12.25
CA LEU A 208 -16.13 -9.16 11.87
C LEU A 208 -17.11 -8.00 11.70
N ASP A 209 -16.91 -6.92 12.44
CA ASP A 209 -17.70 -5.71 12.25
C ASP A 209 -17.30 -4.98 10.96
N PHE A 210 -18.28 -4.34 10.29
CA PHE A 210 -18.00 -3.63 9.04
C PHE A 210 -17.04 -2.44 9.21
N ALA A 211 -17.09 -1.76 10.37
CA ALA A 211 -16.19 -0.64 10.63
C ALA A 211 -14.75 -1.14 10.85
N ASP A 212 -14.56 -2.26 11.54
CA ASP A 212 -13.27 -2.91 11.72
C ASP A 212 -12.75 -3.40 10.37
N PHE A 213 -13.60 -4.05 9.56
CA PHE A 213 -13.25 -4.45 8.19
C PHE A 213 -12.75 -3.25 7.36
N MET A 214 -13.45 -2.12 7.39
CA MET A 214 -13.02 -0.93 6.65
C MET A 214 -11.69 -0.38 7.17
N GLY A 215 -11.44 -0.43 8.48
CA GLY A 215 -10.15 -0.08 9.08
C GLY A 215 -9.02 -0.94 8.55
N ILE A 216 -9.22 -2.26 8.47
CA ILE A 216 -8.28 -3.23 7.91
C ILE A 216 -8.01 -2.93 6.44
N ILE A 217 -9.06 -2.73 5.63
CA ILE A 217 -8.93 -2.48 4.19
C ILE A 217 -8.18 -1.17 3.91
N PHE A 218 -8.48 -0.08 4.63
CA PHE A 218 -7.78 1.19 4.42
C PHE A 218 -6.31 1.13 4.87
N ASN A 219 -6.00 0.48 6.00
CA ASN A 219 -4.62 0.22 6.38
C ASN A 219 -3.92 -0.65 5.32
N GLY A 220 -4.60 -1.70 4.83
CA GLY A 220 -4.10 -2.58 3.79
C GLY A 220 -3.81 -1.89 2.46
N GLY A 221 -4.65 -0.95 2.03
CA GLY A 221 -4.42 -0.16 0.83
C GLY A 221 -3.18 0.72 0.88
N CYS A 222 -2.70 1.04 2.10
CA CYS A 222 -1.42 1.75 2.30
C CYS A 222 -0.22 0.80 2.48
N TRP A 223 -0.48 -0.50 2.69
CA TRP A 223 0.56 -1.48 3.01
C TRP A 223 0.82 -2.50 1.90
N TYR A 224 -0.24 -2.97 1.25
CA TYR A 224 -0.16 -3.99 0.20
C TYR A 224 -0.19 -3.32 -1.19
N PRO A 225 0.92 -3.37 -1.97
CA PRO A 225 1.03 -2.63 -3.24
C PRO A 225 0.06 -3.12 -4.31
N GLN A 226 -0.34 -4.40 -4.25
CA GLN A 226 -1.24 -5.00 -5.23
C GLN A 226 -2.70 -4.55 -5.11
N VAL A 227 -3.06 -3.79 -4.07
CA VAL A 227 -4.43 -3.29 -3.88
C VAL A 227 -4.50 -1.76 -3.92
N VAL A 228 -5.58 -1.27 -4.47
CA VAL A 228 -5.89 0.17 -4.57
C VAL A 228 -7.26 0.41 -3.95
N THR A 229 -7.31 1.24 -2.91
CA THR A 229 -8.56 1.67 -2.29
C THR A 229 -9.11 2.90 -3.03
N THR A 230 -10.40 2.88 -3.34
CA THR A 230 -11.14 4.02 -3.88
C THR A 230 -12.20 4.50 -2.87
N GLU A 231 -13.02 5.47 -3.23
CA GLU A 231 -14.14 5.90 -2.36
C GLU A 231 -15.19 4.80 -2.12
N LYS A 232 -15.31 3.81 -3.02
CA LYS A 232 -16.41 2.81 -2.99
C LYS A 232 -15.95 1.38 -3.18
N ASP A 233 -14.77 1.18 -3.71
CA ASP A 233 -14.33 -0.10 -4.21
C ASP A 233 -12.91 -0.42 -3.76
N LEU A 234 -12.60 -1.70 -3.63
CA LEU A 234 -11.23 -2.23 -3.64
C LEU A 234 -10.92 -2.73 -5.05
N MET A 235 -9.71 -2.43 -5.53
CA MET A 235 -9.29 -2.75 -6.88
C MET A 235 -7.89 -3.38 -6.87
N HIS A 236 -7.60 -4.27 -7.80
CA HIS A 236 -6.23 -4.74 -8.04
C HIS A 236 -5.44 -3.71 -8.84
N GLU A 237 -4.16 -3.51 -8.53
CA GLU A 237 -3.28 -2.54 -9.20
C GLU A 237 -3.17 -2.73 -10.72
N SER A 238 -3.34 -3.98 -11.20
CA SER A 238 -3.28 -4.30 -12.62
C SER A 238 -4.47 -3.80 -13.45
N VAL A 239 -5.51 -3.26 -12.81
CA VAL A 239 -6.71 -2.75 -13.51
C VAL A 239 -6.41 -1.40 -14.15
N MET A 240 -6.26 -1.38 -15.48
CA MET A 240 -5.90 -0.18 -16.24
C MET A 240 -7.08 0.77 -16.48
N ASN A 241 -8.30 0.21 -16.58
CA ASN A 241 -9.52 1.00 -16.83
C ASN A 241 -10.67 0.54 -15.93
N PRO A 242 -10.78 1.07 -14.71
CA PRO A 242 -11.81 0.70 -13.74
C PRO A 242 -13.23 0.91 -14.25
N GLU A 243 -13.49 2.03 -14.95
CA GLU A 243 -14.82 2.36 -15.49
C GLU A 243 -15.29 1.36 -16.55
N ALA A 244 -14.38 0.97 -17.45
CA ALA A 244 -14.68 -0.03 -18.48
C ALA A 244 -14.97 -1.40 -17.84
N LEU A 245 -14.18 -1.81 -16.84
CA LEU A 245 -14.36 -3.06 -16.12
C LEU A 245 -15.70 -3.08 -15.36
N GLN A 246 -16.02 -2.03 -14.61
CA GLN A 246 -17.30 -1.90 -13.90
C GLN A 246 -18.49 -1.90 -14.88
N THR A 247 -18.34 -1.24 -16.02
CA THR A 247 -19.38 -1.25 -17.06
C THR A 247 -19.60 -2.67 -17.61
N ALA A 248 -18.53 -3.40 -17.89
CA ALA A 248 -18.60 -4.79 -18.33
C ALA A 248 -19.24 -5.71 -17.26
N GLN A 249 -18.90 -5.52 -15.99
CA GLN A 249 -19.50 -6.24 -14.86
C GLN A 249 -21.03 -5.96 -14.79
N ARG A 250 -21.44 -4.68 -14.86
CA ARG A 250 -22.87 -4.31 -14.86
C ARG A 250 -23.66 -4.86 -16.05
N GLN A 251 -23.04 -4.91 -17.23
CA GLN A 251 -23.69 -5.46 -18.44
C GLN A 251 -23.93 -6.97 -18.37
N ARG A 252 -23.19 -7.70 -17.53
CA ARG A 252 -23.43 -9.12 -17.24
C ARG A 252 -24.72 -9.36 -16.45
N GLY A 253 -25.35 -8.31 -15.93
CA GLY A 253 -26.59 -8.37 -15.15
C GLY A 253 -26.35 -8.90 -13.73
N MET A 254 -27.31 -9.67 -13.20
CA MET A 254 -27.27 -10.21 -11.82
C MET A 254 -26.37 -11.47 -11.71
N VAL A 255 -25.26 -11.53 -12.43
CA VAL A 255 -24.28 -12.61 -12.27
C VAL A 255 -23.39 -12.27 -11.09
N ASN A 256 -23.42 -13.11 -10.06
CA ASN A 256 -22.52 -12.98 -8.91
C ASN A 256 -21.06 -13.19 -9.34
N TYR A 257 -20.13 -12.63 -8.55
CA TYR A 257 -18.72 -13.00 -8.67
C TYR A 257 -18.55 -14.50 -8.46
N ALA A 258 -17.62 -15.10 -9.20
CA ALA A 258 -17.30 -16.51 -9.06
C ALA A 258 -16.80 -16.80 -7.64
N ASP A 259 -17.18 -17.96 -7.10
CA ASP A 259 -16.68 -18.42 -5.82
C ASP A 259 -15.36 -19.16 -6.02
N PHE A 260 -14.41 -18.87 -5.16
CA PHE A 260 -13.10 -19.53 -5.13
C PHE A 260 -12.89 -20.18 -3.76
N PRO A 261 -12.16 -21.31 -3.68
CA PRO A 261 -11.76 -21.90 -2.41
C PRO A 261 -10.90 -20.95 -1.57
N TYR A 262 -11.01 -21.04 -0.27
CA TYR A 262 -10.23 -20.24 0.70
C TYR A 262 -8.73 -20.23 0.38
N ASP A 263 -8.10 -21.41 0.28
CA ASP A 263 -6.67 -21.52 0.01
C ASP A 263 -6.25 -20.76 -1.26
N LYS A 264 -7.09 -20.85 -2.31
CA LYS A 264 -6.83 -20.17 -3.57
C LYS A 264 -6.86 -18.65 -3.44
N LEU A 265 -7.82 -18.12 -2.68
CA LEU A 265 -7.92 -16.67 -2.41
C LEU A 265 -6.76 -16.22 -1.51
N PHE A 266 -6.49 -16.96 -0.46
CA PHE A 266 -5.44 -16.64 0.49
C PHE A 266 -4.05 -16.62 -0.15
N ASP A 267 -3.76 -17.59 -1.03
CA ASP A 267 -2.52 -17.62 -1.80
C ASP A 267 -2.42 -16.47 -2.79
N ALA A 268 -3.53 -16.18 -3.51
CA ALA A 268 -3.58 -15.08 -4.48
C ALA A 268 -3.46 -13.69 -3.84
N GLY A 269 -3.71 -13.57 -2.53
CA GLY A 269 -3.51 -12.33 -1.78
C GLY A 269 -2.05 -12.04 -1.41
N GLN A 270 -1.10 -12.90 -1.75
CA GLN A 270 0.33 -12.62 -1.54
C GLN A 270 0.82 -11.53 -2.50
N GLU A 271 1.75 -10.71 -2.00
CA GLU A 271 2.48 -9.77 -2.85
C GLU A 271 3.17 -10.53 -3.99
N SER A 272 3.09 -9.99 -5.19
CA SER A 272 3.69 -10.59 -6.39
C SER A 272 3.18 -12.01 -6.74
N TYR A 273 1.98 -12.38 -6.26
CA TYR A 273 1.37 -13.66 -6.63
C TYR A 273 1.10 -13.75 -8.14
N ILE A 274 1.43 -14.90 -8.70
CA ILE A 274 1.16 -15.23 -10.09
C ILE A 274 0.58 -16.64 -10.16
N GLU A 275 -0.63 -16.77 -10.72
CA GLU A 275 -1.24 -18.08 -10.91
C GLU A 275 -0.50 -18.86 -12.00
N SER A 276 0.32 -19.84 -11.56
CA SER A 276 1.11 -20.69 -12.46
C SER A 276 0.25 -21.79 -13.11
N THR A 277 -0.53 -21.42 -14.11
CA THR A 277 -1.30 -22.37 -14.93
C THR A 277 -0.41 -23.17 -15.89
N GLU A 278 -0.94 -24.25 -16.49
CA GLU A 278 -0.21 -24.97 -17.56
C GLU A 278 0.09 -24.06 -18.76
N ALA A 279 -0.86 -23.20 -19.12
CA ALA A 279 -0.69 -22.24 -20.21
C ALA A 279 0.41 -21.21 -19.90
N TYR A 280 0.43 -20.69 -18.65
CA TYR A 280 1.50 -19.81 -18.17
C TYR A 280 2.88 -20.47 -18.32
N ARG A 281 3.04 -21.70 -17.79
CA ARG A 281 4.31 -22.44 -17.86
C ARG A 281 4.72 -22.75 -19.30
N ALA A 282 3.79 -23.12 -20.15
CA ALA A 282 4.07 -23.40 -21.55
C ALA A 282 4.55 -22.15 -22.30
N LEU A 283 3.93 -20.99 -22.04
CA LEU A 283 4.31 -19.72 -22.66
C LEU A 283 5.66 -19.24 -22.16
N ALA A 284 5.95 -19.34 -20.85
CA ALA A 284 7.26 -19.02 -20.29
C ALA A 284 8.37 -19.90 -20.89
N GLN A 285 8.12 -21.21 -21.03
CA GLN A 285 9.07 -22.11 -21.69
C GLN A 285 9.27 -21.76 -23.18
N TYR A 286 8.23 -21.30 -23.86
CA TYR A 286 8.35 -20.83 -25.24
C TYR A 286 9.29 -19.62 -25.32
N PHE A 287 9.12 -18.60 -24.46
CA PHE A 287 9.98 -17.43 -24.43
C PHE A 287 11.43 -17.78 -24.11
N MET A 288 11.66 -18.63 -23.12
CA MET A 288 13.00 -19.10 -22.80
C MET A 288 13.68 -19.82 -23.99
N LYS A 289 12.95 -20.68 -24.70
CA LYS A 289 13.51 -21.48 -25.80
C LYS A 289 13.64 -20.70 -27.11
N GLN A 290 12.61 -19.92 -27.48
CA GLN A 290 12.54 -19.29 -28.80
C GLN A 290 13.10 -17.85 -28.81
N LYS A 291 12.99 -17.13 -27.68
CA LYS A 291 13.48 -15.77 -27.55
C LYS A 291 14.77 -15.68 -26.73
N GLN A 292 15.25 -16.81 -26.20
CA GLN A 292 16.49 -16.91 -25.38
C GLN A 292 16.43 -16.01 -24.13
N LEU A 293 15.25 -15.78 -23.58
CA LEU A 293 15.07 -15.05 -22.35
C LEU A 293 15.49 -15.91 -21.15
N ASP A 294 16.01 -15.28 -20.11
CA ASP A 294 16.20 -15.97 -18.84
C ASP A 294 14.84 -16.21 -18.13
N VAL A 295 14.86 -16.88 -16.98
CA VAL A 295 13.64 -17.26 -16.24
C VAL A 295 12.86 -16.02 -15.82
N LEU A 296 13.52 -14.97 -15.33
CA LEU A 296 12.90 -13.75 -14.85
C LEU A 296 12.26 -12.98 -16.01
N GLN A 297 13.00 -12.74 -17.07
CA GLN A 297 12.53 -12.08 -18.28
C GLN A 297 11.34 -12.81 -18.92
N ALA A 298 11.38 -14.15 -18.95
CA ALA A 298 10.26 -14.95 -19.46
C ALA A 298 9.01 -14.82 -18.57
N ALA A 299 9.16 -14.81 -17.25
CA ALA A 299 8.07 -14.59 -16.32
C ALA A 299 7.46 -13.18 -16.47
N GLU A 300 8.27 -12.14 -16.56
CA GLU A 300 7.84 -10.76 -16.78
C GLU A 300 7.05 -10.60 -18.10
N ALA A 301 7.54 -11.22 -19.19
CA ALA A 301 6.86 -11.18 -20.48
C ALA A 301 5.47 -11.89 -20.43
N VAL A 302 5.38 -13.03 -19.73
CA VAL A 302 4.10 -13.73 -19.56
C VAL A 302 3.15 -12.92 -18.66
N ASN A 303 3.66 -12.29 -17.59
CA ASN A 303 2.86 -11.44 -16.72
C ASN A 303 2.28 -10.24 -17.47
N SER A 304 3.07 -9.59 -18.31
CA SER A 304 2.62 -8.47 -19.13
C SER A 304 1.48 -8.92 -20.08
N ILE A 305 1.61 -10.09 -20.68
CA ILE A 305 0.52 -10.66 -21.53
C ILE A 305 -0.72 -10.98 -20.69
N ASN A 306 -0.54 -11.56 -19.52
CA ASN A 306 -1.64 -11.86 -18.61
C ASN A 306 -2.39 -10.59 -18.19
N MET A 307 -1.66 -9.54 -17.85
CA MET A 307 -2.23 -8.24 -17.52
C MET A 307 -3.04 -7.63 -18.67
N ILE A 308 -2.54 -7.73 -19.92
CA ILE A 308 -3.24 -7.28 -21.12
C ILE A 308 -4.56 -8.06 -21.27
N LEU A 309 -4.51 -9.39 -21.11
CA LEU A 309 -5.71 -10.26 -21.19
C LEU A 309 -6.72 -9.96 -20.08
N GLN A 310 -6.27 -9.79 -18.85
CA GLN A 310 -7.14 -9.47 -17.71
C GLN A 310 -7.86 -8.13 -17.88
N ASN A 311 -7.26 -7.19 -18.61
CA ASN A 311 -7.89 -5.92 -18.96
C ASN A 311 -8.80 -5.98 -20.21
N GLY A 312 -9.09 -7.18 -20.70
CA GLY A 312 -10.05 -7.38 -21.80
C GLY A 312 -9.49 -7.12 -23.19
N TYR A 313 -8.20 -6.90 -23.33
CA TYR A 313 -7.56 -6.77 -24.64
C TYR A 313 -7.41 -8.14 -25.32
N GLY A 314 -7.42 -8.12 -26.63
CA GLY A 314 -7.41 -9.34 -27.42
C GLY A 314 -6.04 -9.68 -28.01
N MET A 315 -6.03 -10.69 -28.87
CA MET A 315 -4.82 -11.20 -29.52
C MET A 315 -4.09 -10.15 -30.37
N LYS A 316 -4.80 -9.15 -30.91
CA LYS A 316 -4.22 -8.10 -31.73
C LYS A 316 -3.26 -7.21 -30.92
N GLU A 317 -3.69 -6.86 -29.72
CA GLU A 317 -2.92 -6.04 -28.77
C GLU A 317 -1.71 -6.83 -28.28
N ILE A 318 -1.89 -8.10 -27.93
CA ILE A 318 -0.79 -9.00 -27.53
C ILE A 318 0.25 -9.12 -28.64
N MET A 319 -0.19 -9.31 -29.88
CA MET A 319 0.73 -9.39 -31.04
C MET A 319 1.44 -8.06 -31.31
N GLY A 320 0.86 -6.93 -30.89
CA GLY A 320 1.50 -5.62 -30.89
C GLY A 320 2.62 -5.53 -29.86
N PHE A 321 2.37 -6.02 -28.66
CA PHE A 321 3.34 -6.07 -27.56
C PHE A 321 4.55 -6.99 -27.87
N LEU A 322 4.33 -8.10 -28.58
CA LEU A 322 5.38 -9.08 -28.89
C LEU A 322 6.30 -8.71 -30.08
N LYS A 323 6.05 -7.61 -30.76
CA LYS A 323 6.87 -7.12 -31.89
C LYS A 323 8.01 -6.26 -31.41
#